data_1123ae084c00872020b443f1beb44f28
#
_entry.id   1123ae084c00872020b443f1beb44f28
#
_cell.length_a   1.000
_cell.length_b   1.000
_cell.length_c   1.000
_cell.angle_alpha   90.00
_cell.angle_beta   90.00
_cell.angle_gamma   90.00
#
_symmetry.space_group_name_H-M   'P 1'
#
loop_
_entity.id
_entity.type
_entity.pdbx_description
1 polymer ?
#
loop_
_entity_poly.entity_id
_entity_poly.type
_entity_poly.pdbx_seq_one_letter_code
_entity_poly.pdbx_strand_id
1 'polypeptide(L)'
;MHIKFSNLDKNLKIDLIDMLNTCPRHRKLCHGNLTPHNIIINEGEACVLDWNHASQGNASADVARTYLWMKINMPDLAESYLDKFCEATSTSKRYVQNWIPIVAAARIAKNNPEEIKILKSFISVVEY
;
A
#
# COMPACT_ATOMS: atom_id res chain seq x y z
N MET A 1 -8.89 1.94 -8.97
CA MET A 1 -8.14 2.67 -7.94
C MET A 1 -8.71 4.08 -7.76
N HIS A 2 -8.76 4.58 -6.53
CA HIS A 2 -9.52 5.77 -6.15
C HIS A 2 -8.77 7.10 -6.31
N ILE A 3 -7.62 7.14 -6.99
CA ILE A 3 -6.81 8.36 -7.15
C ILE A 3 -7.60 9.51 -7.79
N LYS A 4 -8.46 9.19 -8.76
CA LYS A 4 -9.30 10.18 -9.44
C LYS A 4 -10.22 10.97 -8.50
N PHE A 5 -10.61 10.38 -7.38
CA PHE A 5 -11.53 10.96 -6.40
C PHE A 5 -10.82 11.63 -5.22
N SER A 6 -9.49 11.60 -5.19
CA SER A 6 -8.72 12.27 -4.15
C SER A 6 -8.73 13.79 -4.33
N ASN A 7 -8.55 14.54 -3.23
CA ASN A 7 -8.44 15.98 -3.24
C ASN A 7 -7.00 16.47 -3.56
N LEU A 8 -6.29 15.72 -4.37
CA LEU A 8 -4.95 16.07 -4.81
C LEU A 8 -4.98 17.05 -5.99
N ASP A 9 -3.89 17.76 -6.18
CA ASP A 9 -3.69 18.59 -7.36
C ASP A 9 -3.89 17.80 -8.66
N LYS A 10 -4.43 18.45 -9.69
CA LYS A 10 -4.76 17.83 -10.97
C LYS A 10 -3.54 17.25 -11.67
N ASN A 11 -2.41 17.97 -11.67
CA ASN A 11 -1.19 17.50 -12.34
C ASN A 11 -0.62 16.29 -11.61
N LEU A 12 -0.60 16.34 -10.28
CA LEU A 12 -0.16 15.22 -9.46
C LEU A 12 -1.03 13.97 -9.67
N LYS A 13 -2.35 14.13 -9.84
CA LYS A 13 -3.23 13.01 -10.19
C LYS A 13 -2.86 12.38 -11.52
N ILE A 14 -2.55 13.19 -12.53
CA ILE A 14 -2.15 12.72 -13.85
C ILE A 14 -0.85 11.92 -13.72
N ASP A 15 0.16 12.46 -13.05
CA ASP A 15 1.44 11.80 -12.85
C ASP A 15 1.30 10.46 -12.14
N LEU A 16 0.48 10.40 -11.09
CA LEU A 16 0.21 9.16 -10.34
C LEU A 16 -0.54 8.12 -11.19
N ILE A 17 -1.48 8.55 -12.02
CA ILE A 17 -2.21 7.66 -12.93
C ILE A 17 -1.28 7.14 -14.02
N ASP A 18 -0.41 7.99 -14.55
CA ASP A 18 0.59 7.57 -15.53
C ASP A 18 1.59 6.58 -14.92
N MET A 19 2.07 6.83 -13.70
CA MET A 19 2.86 5.86 -12.94
C MET A 19 2.15 4.51 -12.81
N LEU A 20 0.87 4.53 -12.40
CA LEU A 20 0.07 3.32 -12.25
C LEU A 20 -0.04 2.54 -13.57
N ASN A 21 -0.23 3.24 -14.68
CA ASN A 21 -0.34 2.64 -16.00
C ASN A 21 0.96 1.99 -16.49
N THR A 22 2.11 2.45 -15.99
CA THR A 22 3.42 1.85 -16.29
C THR A 22 3.77 0.67 -15.40
N CYS A 23 3.04 0.47 -14.29
CA CYS A 23 3.29 -0.65 -13.38
C CYS A 23 2.89 -1.99 -14.02
N PRO A 24 3.69 -3.06 -13.80
CA PRO A 24 3.34 -4.39 -14.28
C PRO A 24 1.98 -4.86 -13.75
N ARG A 25 1.18 -5.44 -14.63
CA ARG A 25 -0.09 -6.07 -14.24
C ARG A 25 0.16 -7.52 -13.86
N HIS A 26 0.04 -7.81 -12.57
CA HIS A 26 0.13 -9.16 -12.04
C HIS A 26 -1.26 -9.70 -11.69
N ARG A 27 -1.35 -11.03 -11.58
CA ARG A 27 -2.59 -11.76 -11.27
C ARG A 27 -2.46 -12.52 -9.95
N LYS A 28 -1.92 -11.85 -8.93
CA LYS A 28 -1.80 -12.40 -7.59
C LYS A 28 -3.07 -12.14 -6.79
N LEU A 29 -3.40 -13.05 -5.89
CA LEU A 29 -4.44 -12.79 -4.91
C LEU A 29 -3.93 -11.73 -3.93
N CYS A 30 -4.66 -10.63 -3.86
CA CYS A 30 -4.40 -9.53 -2.95
C CYS A 30 -5.51 -9.43 -1.92
N HIS A 31 -5.14 -9.20 -0.66
CA HIS A 31 -6.11 -9.04 0.42
C HIS A 31 -6.83 -7.68 0.32
N GLY A 32 -6.09 -6.64 0.00
CA GLY A 32 -6.60 -5.28 -0.19
C GLY A 32 -6.75 -4.46 1.08
N ASN A 33 -6.71 -5.08 2.26
CA ASN A 33 -6.80 -4.42 3.56
C ASN A 33 -6.11 -5.22 4.67
N LEU A 34 -4.96 -5.80 4.38
CA LEU A 34 -4.23 -6.60 5.37
C LEU A 34 -3.60 -5.71 6.44
N THR A 35 -4.02 -5.92 7.66
CA THR A 35 -3.43 -5.32 8.87
C THR A 35 -3.32 -6.37 9.96
N PRO A 36 -2.54 -6.15 11.03
CA PRO A 36 -2.48 -7.07 12.17
C PRO A 36 -3.85 -7.40 12.78
N HIS A 37 -4.84 -6.51 12.65
CA HIS A 37 -6.20 -6.73 13.14
C HIS A 37 -6.95 -7.84 12.38
N ASN A 38 -6.51 -8.17 11.17
CA ASN A 38 -7.10 -9.21 10.33
C ASN A 38 -6.31 -10.52 10.38
N ILE A 39 -5.42 -10.68 11.34
CA ILE A 39 -4.59 -11.87 11.50
C ILE A 39 -4.82 -12.46 12.88
N ILE A 40 -5.14 -13.75 12.92
CA ILE A 40 -5.23 -14.54 14.16
C ILE A 40 -4.13 -15.59 14.14
N ILE A 41 -3.43 -15.72 15.26
CA ILE A 41 -2.46 -16.79 15.47
C ILE A 41 -3.11 -17.84 16.38
N ASN A 42 -3.16 -19.07 15.89
CA ASN A 42 -3.67 -20.22 16.62
C ASN A 42 -2.69 -21.39 16.48
N GLU A 43 -2.20 -21.88 17.61
CA GLU A 43 -1.25 -23.01 17.65
C GLU A 43 -0.04 -22.84 16.72
N GLY A 44 0.50 -21.61 16.65
CA GLY A 44 1.64 -21.26 15.80
C GLY A 44 1.31 -21.03 14.33
N GLU A 45 0.05 -21.19 13.91
CA GLU A 45 -0.40 -20.93 12.55
C GLU A 45 -1.12 -19.59 12.43
N ALA A 46 -0.80 -18.84 11.38
CA ALA A 46 -1.46 -17.56 11.07
C ALA A 46 -2.68 -17.80 10.18
N CYS A 47 -3.82 -17.24 10.58
CA CYS A 47 -5.04 -17.23 9.79
C CYS A 47 -5.39 -15.79 9.43
N VAL A 48 -5.54 -15.53 8.14
CA VAL A 48 -5.89 -14.20 7.62
C VAL A 48 -7.40 -14.11 7.42
N LEU A 49 -8.01 -13.08 7.99
CA LEU A 49 -9.45 -12.85 8.00
C LEU A 49 -9.82 -11.62 7.17
N ASP A 50 -11.13 -11.41 6.99
CA ASP A 50 -11.73 -10.23 6.35
C ASP A 50 -11.25 -10.01 4.91
N TRP A 51 -11.60 -10.93 4.04
CA TRP A 51 -11.26 -10.90 2.61
C TRP A 51 -12.23 -10.08 1.76
N ASN A 52 -13.01 -9.19 2.35
CA ASN A 52 -14.03 -8.40 1.66
C ASN A 52 -13.47 -7.51 0.54
N HIS A 53 -12.20 -7.12 0.64
CA HIS A 53 -11.51 -6.30 -0.36
C HIS A 53 -10.61 -7.11 -1.29
N ALA A 54 -10.71 -8.44 -1.24
CA ALA A 54 -9.86 -9.32 -2.04
C ALA A 54 -10.01 -9.03 -3.53
N SER A 55 -8.89 -9.02 -4.22
CA SER A 55 -8.84 -8.77 -5.65
C SER A 55 -7.67 -9.50 -6.28
N GLN A 56 -7.66 -9.51 -7.61
CA GLN A 56 -6.52 -9.96 -8.37
C GLN A 56 -5.64 -8.75 -8.74
N GLY A 57 -4.35 -8.81 -8.45
CA GLY A 57 -3.48 -7.68 -8.70
C GLY A 57 -2.01 -7.93 -8.41
N ASN A 58 -1.29 -6.85 -8.11
CA ASN A 58 0.12 -6.87 -7.81
C ASN A 58 0.35 -7.02 -6.29
N ALA A 59 1.07 -8.07 -5.89
CA ALA A 59 1.36 -8.34 -4.49
C ALA A 59 2.15 -7.22 -3.81
N SER A 60 3.05 -6.56 -4.54
CA SER A 60 3.83 -5.44 -3.99
C SER A 60 2.96 -4.21 -3.72
N ALA A 61 1.90 -3.99 -4.50
CA ALA A 61 0.91 -2.96 -4.20
C ALA A 61 0.14 -3.27 -2.92
N ASP A 62 -0.23 -4.54 -2.73
CA ASP A 62 -0.92 -5.01 -1.52
C ASP A 62 -0.05 -4.85 -0.28
N VAL A 63 1.21 -5.25 -0.36
CA VAL A 63 2.20 -5.07 0.70
C VAL A 63 2.46 -3.58 0.98
N ALA A 64 2.53 -2.74 -0.04
CA ALA A 64 2.71 -1.30 0.13
C ALA A 64 1.54 -0.68 0.92
N ARG A 65 0.31 -1.14 0.73
CA ARG A 65 -0.84 -0.69 1.54
C ARG A 65 -0.68 -1.05 3.02
N THR A 66 -0.30 -2.28 3.32
CA THR A 66 -0.05 -2.73 4.68
C THR A 66 1.12 -1.98 5.31
N TYR A 67 2.22 -1.84 4.58
CA TYR A 67 3.38 -1.07 5.02
C TYR A 67 3.00 0.39 5.36
N LEU A 68 2.24 1.05 4.50
CA LEU A 68 1.77 2.41 4.73
C LEU A 68 0.90 2.51 5.99
N TRP A 69 -0.02 1.58 6.18
CA TRP A 69 -0.84 1.49 7.39
C TRP A 69 0.03 1.33 8.64
N MET A 70 1.05 0.47 8.57
CA MET A 70 1.98 0.25 9.69
C MET A 70 2.85 1.49 9.96
N LYS A 71 3.28 2.22 8.93
CA LYS A 71 4.02 3.49 9.12
C LYS A 71 3.21 4.51 9.92
N ILE A 72 1.90 4.50 9.77
CA ILE A 72 1.00 5.40 10.48
C ILE A 72 0.71 4.90 11.90
N ASN A 73 0.46 3.61 12.09
CA ASN A 73 -0.09 3.04 13.32
C ASN A 73 0.92 2.24 14.15
N MET A 74 1.93 1.64 13.51
CA MET A 74 2.94 0.77 14.13
C MET A 74 4.31 1.00 13.48
N PRO A 75 4.85 2.23 13.50
CA PRO A 75 6.03 2.59 12.71
C PRO A 75 7.27 1.75 13.02
N ASP A 76 7.44 1.29 14.26
CA ASP A 76 8.59 0.48 14.68
C ASP A 76 8.63 -0.90 14.00
N LEU A 77 7.51 -1.40 13.52
CA LEU A 77 7.39 -2.72 12.88
C LEU A 77 7.32 -2.64 11.35
N ALA A 78 7.09 -1.47 10.79
CA ALA A 78 6.85 -1.30 9.36
C ALA A 78 8.04 -1.75 8.50
N GLU A 79 9.25 -1.36 8.84
CA GLU A 79 10.44 -1.74 8.08
C GLU A 79 10.72 -3.25 8.17
N SER A 80 10.54 -3.85 9.34
CA SER A 80 10.70 -5.29 9.51
C SER A 80 9.71 -6.09 8.66
N TYR A 81 8.47 -5.62 8.56
CA TYR A 81 7.46 -6.23 7.71
C TYR A 81 7.87 -6.19 6.23
N LEU A 82 8.29 -5.02 5.75
CA LEU A 82 8.72 -4.85 4.37
C LEU A 82 9.95 -5.70 4.04
N ASP A 83 10.96 -5.71 4.93
CA ASP A 83 12.18 -6.48 4.75
C ASP A 83 11.89 -7.99 4.68
N LYS A 84 11.03 -8.50 5.55
CA LYS A 84 10.62 -9.92 5.55
C LYS A 84 9.87 -10.31 4.28
N PHE A 85 8.99 -9.45 3.79
CA PHE A 85 8.31 -9.71 2.51
C PHE A 85 9.30 -9.76 1.35
N CYS A 86 10.20 -8.79 1.28
CA CYS A 86 11.21 -8.72 0.21
C CYS A 86 12.14 -9.93 0.22
N GLU A 87 12.58 -10.36 1.41
CA GLU A 87 13.39 -11.56 1.58
C GLU A 87 12.64 -12.83 1.14
N ALA A 88 11.42 -13.02 1.64
CA ALA A 88 10.62 -14.21 1.37
C ALA A 88 10.22 -14.37 -0.12
N THR A 89 10.09 -13.27 -0.85
CA THR A 89 9.63 -13.26 -2.24
C THR A 89 10.71 -12.93 -3.26
N SER A 90 11.94 -12.66 -2.81
CA SER A 90 13.04 -12.16 -3.65
C SER A 90 12.66 -10.90 -4.46
N THR A 91 11.83 -10.06 -3.86
CA THR A 91 11.40 -8.78 -4.43
C THR A 91 12.28 -7.65 -3.91
N SER A 92 12.71 -6.73 -4.77
CA SER A 92 13.48 -5.58 -4.32
C SER A 92 12.62 -4.63 -3.48
N LYS A 93 13.20 -4.09 -2.42
CA LYS A 93 12.55 -3.09 -1.56
C LYS A 93 12.10 -1.87 -2.37
N ARG A 94 12.94 -1.42 -3.29
CA ARG A 94 12.63 -0.28 -4.18
C ARG A 94 11.38 -0.53 -5.03
N TYR A 95 11.20 -1.75 -5.52
CA TYR A 95 10.00 -2.08 -6.31
C TYR A 95 8.72 -1.92 -5.49
N VAL A 96 8.72 -2.36 -4.23
CA VAL A 96 7.58 -2.13 -3.33
C VAL A 96 7.41 -0.65 -3.02
N GLN A 97 8.51 0.05 -2.74
CA GLN A 97 8.49 1.48 -2.41
C GLN A 97 7.91 2.35 -3.55
N ASN A 98 8.10 1.94 -4.81
CA ASN A 98 7.51 2.63 -5.96
C ASN A 98 5.96 2.62 -5.93
N TRP A 99 5.34 1.69 -5.24
CA TRP A 99 3.90 1.63 -5.06
C TRP A 99 3.38 2.57 -3.96
N ILE A 100 4.25 3.02 -3.05
CA ILE A 100 3.81 3.81 -1.88
C ILE A 100 3.08 5.10 -2.28
N PRO A 101 3.58 5.93 -3.20
CA PRO A 101 2.86 7.14 -3.61
C PRO A 101 1.48 6.84 -4.19
N ILE A 102 1.38 5.76 -4.97
CA ILE A 102 0.15 5.33 -5.61
C ILE A 102 -0.89 4.90 -4.57
N VAL A 103 -0.49 4.04 -3.63
CA VAL A 103 -1.41 3.56 -2.58
C VAL A 103 -1.74 4.65 -1.56
N ALA A 104 -0.82 5.57 -1.28
CA ALA A 104 -1.08 6.73 -0.43
C ALA A 104 -2.13 7.65 -1.07
N ALA A 105 -2.03 7.94 -2.35
CA ALA A 105 -3.01 8.74 -3.08
C ALA A 105 -4.40 8.07 -3.10
N ALA A 106 -4.44 6.76 -3.29
CA ALA A 106 -5.69 6.01 -3.23
C ALA A 106 -6.33 6.05 -1.83
N ARG A 107 -5.51 6.02 -0.78
CA ARG A 107 -5.99 6.12 0.61
C ARG A 107 -6.52 7.52 0.94
N ILE A 108 -5.91 8.58 0.42
CA ILE A 108 -6.41 9.96 0.59
C ILE A 108 -7.85 10.09 0.07
N ALA A 109 -8.21 9.37 -0.98
CA ALA A 109 -9.57 9.40 -1.50
C ALA A 109 -10.63 8.93 -0.50
N LYS A 110 -10.25 8.19 0.55
CA LYS A 110 -11.14 7.81 1.66
C LYS A 110 -11.44 8.95 2.63
N ASN A 111 -10.75 10.08 2.46
CA ASN A 111 -11.00 11.36 3.15
C ASN A 111 -10.97 11.29 4.68
N ASN A 112 -9.96 10.61 5.24
CA ASN A 112 -9.70 10.65 6.68
C ASN A 112 -8.77 11.84 6.99
N PRO A 113 -9.28 12.94 7.61
CA PRO A 113 -8.49 14.17 7.82
C PRO A 113 -7.23 13.97 8.69
N GLU A 114 -7.28 13.03 9.63
CA GLU A 114 -6.16 12.76 10.54
C GLU A 114 -4.94 12.17 9.82
N GLU A 115 -5.19 11.44 8.75
CA GLU A 115 -4.15 10.77 7.96
C GLU A 115 -3.64 11.61 6.79
N ILE A 116 -4.41 12.58 6.29
CA ILE A 116 -4.11 13.30 5.04
C ILE A 116 -2.72 13.94 5.05
N LYS A 117 -2.32 14.55 6.16
CA LYS A 117 -1.04 15.24 6.27
C LYS A 117 0.14 14.27 6.11
N ILE A 118 0.09 13.12 6.80
CA ILE A 118 1.14 12.12 6.72
C ILE A 118 1.12 11.41 5.36
N LEU A 119 -0.06 11.14 4.79
CA LEU A 119 -0.19 10.53 3.48
C LEU A 119 0.40 11.41 2.37
N LYS A 120 0.19 12.71 2.43
CA LYS A 120 0.79 13.67 1.48
C LYS A 120 2.31 13.63 1.51
N SER A 121 2.94 13.39 2.67
CA SER A 121 4.39 13.28 2.77
C SER A 121 4.96 12.07 2.01
N PHE A 122 4.19 11.00 1.85
CA PHE A 122 4.59 9.84 1.04
C PHE A 122 4.41 10.05 -0.47
N ILE A 123 3.59 11.01 -0.87
CA ILE A 123 3.35 11.32 -2.28
C ILE A 123 4.39 12.31 -2.80
N SER A 124 4.82 13.27 -1.99
CA SER A 124 5.78 14.31 -2.39
C SER A 124 7.16 13.78 -2.83
N VAL A 125 7.44 12.51 -2.59
CA VAL A 125 8.65 11.81 -3.06
C VAL A 125 8.62 11.52 -4.57
N VAL A 126 7.48 11.73 -5.24
CA VAL A 126 7.31 11.48 -6.69
C VAL A 126 7.94 12.58 -7.56
N GLU A 127 8.33 13.70 -6.98
CA GLU A 127 8.86 14.86 -7.72
C GLU A 127 10.35 14.74 -8.13
N TYR A 128 10.91 13.51 -8.17
CA TYR A 128 12.32 13.29 -8.60
C TYR A 128 12.48 12.17 -9.60
#